data_79eccc214f00e01d95adcf7d2316d661
#
_entry.id   79eccc214f00e01d95adcf7d2316d661
#
_cell.length_a   1.000
_cell.length_b   1.000
_cell.length_c   1.000
_cell.angle_alpha   90.00
_cell.angle_beta   90.00
_cell.angle_gamma   90.00
#
_symmetry.space_group_name_H-M   'P 1'
#
loop_
_entity.id
_entity.type
_entity.pdbx_description
1 polymer ?
#
loop_
_entity_poly.entity_id
_entity_poly.type
_entity_poly.pdbx_seq_one_letter_code
_entity_poly.pdbx_strand_id
1 'polypeptide(L)'
;MAGLIRTEDVQTVKERASIEDVVREHVTLRPAGTGSLKGLCPFHDEKTPSFTVRPAAGAWHCFGGGEGGDILAFVMAIDHLSFAEAVERLAGQLGMELRYEEGSGRRSGGYSEGGGLGRRSRLVEANRAAAEFYHTALLDSAEARPARDFLRAKGFNSAGASHFQVGFAPSSGGALAGHLRDKGFTEDELSTAGLVGRGQRGLYDRFRGRVIWPIRDITGDTVGFGARRLFDDDRIAAKYLNTAETPIYKKTSVLYGLDLAKKVMASSRQAVIVEGYTDVMACHMAGIEVAVATCGTSFGVEHIKTLRRILRDEPGVAPARVVFTFDGDAAGQKAAMRAYEQDQRWASQSYVAVAPAGQDPNDLRQSSGDGAVRDLVESAVPMFDFAVRTTMAPYDLDRTEQRVDAMRAVAPIVAAIRDSTLRSEYVRCVAGWLGVDEQRFGQAVAGTSRGSAAGSPPPEAGAPPED
;
A
#
# COMPACT_ATOMS: atom_id res chain seq x y z
N MET A 1 24.92 20.31 16.05
CA MET A 1 23.66 20.94 15.55
C MET A 1 23.89 21.18 14.07
N ALA A 2 23.05 20.64 13.21
CA ALA A 2 23.00 21.08 11.83
C ALA A 2 22.71 22.60 11.86
N GLY A 3 23.44 23.42 11.09
CA GLY A 3 23.21 24.87 11.03
C GLY A 3 21.76 25.13 10.55
N LEU A 4 21.21 26.27 10.90
CA LEU A 4 19.92 26.71 10.36
C LEU A 4 20.07 26.90 8.84
N ILE A 5 19.12 26.35 8.07
CA ILE A 5 19.07 26.59 6.61
C ILE A 5 18.86 28.09 6.40
N ARG A 6 19.62 28.70 5.48
CA ARG A 6 19.50 30.12 5.20
C ARG A 6 18.09 30.45 4.74
N THR A 7 17.52 31.52 5.29
CA THR A 7 16.15 31.96 4.97
C THR A 7 15.94 32.20 3.47
N GLU A 8 16.98 32.67 2.76
CA GLU A 8 16.94 32.84 1.30
C GLU A 8 16.75 31.55 0.54
N ASP A 9 17.40 30.45 0.98
CA ASP A 9 17.29 29.16 0.35
C ASP A 9 15.90 28.54 0.61
N VAL A 10 15.38 28.73 1.84
CA VAL A 10 13.99 28.34 2.17
C VAL A 10 12.99 29.03 1.27
N GLN A 11 13.16 30.36 1.08
CA GLN A 11 12.28 31.14 0.22
C GLN A 11 12.38 30.70 -1.24
N THR A 12 13.60 30.44 -1.73
CA THR A 12 13.84 29.93 -3.09
C THR A 12 13.18 28.56 -3.31
N VAL A 13 13.24 27.67 -2.31
CA VAL A 13 12.55 26.37 -2.37
C VAL A 13 11.04 26.56 -2.47
N LYS A 14 10.44 27.44 -1.65
CA LYS A 14 9.01 27.74 -1.70
C LYS A 14 8.55 28.33 -3.05
N GLU A 15 9.37 29.17 -3.65
CA GLU A 15 9.05 29.82 -4.93
C GLU A 15 9.21 28.88 -6.14
N ARG A 16 10.19 27.97 -6.09
CA ARG A 16 10.48 27.04 -7.19
C ARG A 16 9.68 25.76 -7.14
N ALA A 17 9.30 25.31 -5.95
CA ALA A 17 8.52 24.09 -5.81
C ALA A 17 7.03 24.34 -6.11
N SER A 18 6.46 23.52 -6.98
CA SER A 18 5.05 23.58 -7.33
C SER A 18 4.23 22.84 -6.28
N ILE A 19 3.38 23.55 -5.53
CA ILE A 19 2.46 22.92 -4.57
C ILE A 19 1.48 21.98 -5.28
N GLU A 20 1.08 22.29 -6.51
CA GLU A 20 0.20 21.43 -7.30
C GLU A 20 0.86 20.09 -7.58
N ASP A 21 2.12 20.10 -8.05
CA ASP A 21 2.84 18.87 -8.40
C ASP A 21 3.06 18.00 -7.17
N VAL A 22 3.50 18.59 -6.07
CA VAL A 22 3.72 17.88 -4.79
C VAL A 22 2.42 17.28 -4.26
N VAL A 23 1.32 18.02 -4.29
CA VAL A 23 0.02 17.49 -3.83
C VAL A 23 -0.49 16.39 -4.76
N ARG A 24 -0.29 16.50 -6.07
CA ARG A 24 -0.70 15.48 -7.04
C ARG A 24 0.02 14.14 -6.88
N GLU A 25 1.14 14.11 -6.19
CA GLU A 25 1.79 12.84 -5.81
C GLU A 25 0.93 12.02 -4.85
N HIS A 26 0.12 12.66 -4.02
CA HIS A 26 -0.66 12.05 -2.94
C HIS A 26 -2.17 12.05 -3.16
N VAL A 27 -2.68 13.03 -3.92
CA VAL A 27 -4.12 13.29 -4.10
C VAL A 27 -4.42 13.60 -5.56
N THR A 28 -5.43 12.95 -6.13
CA THR A 28 -5.93 13.31 -7.45
C THR A 28 -6.77 14.58 -7.35
N LEU A 29 -6.27 15.67 -7.95
CA LEU A 29 -6.89 16.98 -7.93
C LEU A 29 -7.73 17.22 -9.20
N ARG A 30 -8.87 17.93 -9.05
CA ARG A 30 -9.73 18.41 -10.14
C ARG A 30 -9.91 19.92 -10.07
N PRO A 31 -10.19 20.60 -11.18
CA PRO A 31 -10.56 22.00 -11.17
C PRO A 31 -11.80 22.26 -10.31
N ALA A 32 -11.78 23.33 -9.51
CA ALA A 32 -12.86 23.71 -8.59
C ALA A 32 -13.05 25.23 -8.55
N GLY A 33 -13.35 25.84 -9.70
CA GLY A 33 -13.47 27.29 -9.85
C GLY A 33 -12.18 27.94 -10.34
N THR A 34 -12.15 29.28 -10.33
CA THR A 34 -11.06 30.07 -10.92
C THR A 34 -9.73 29.84 -10.17
N GLY A 35 -8.81 29.11 -10.80
CA GLY A 35 -7.46 28.90 -10.29
C GLY A 35 -7.35 28.03 -9.04
N SER A 36 -8.41 27.31 -8.66
CA SER A 36 -8.42 26.38 -7.51
C SER A 36 -8.57 24.93 -7.98
N LEU A 37 -7.95 24.04 -7.24
CA LEU A 37 -8.04 22.59 -7.41
C LEU A 37 -8.62 21.97 -6.14
N LYS A 38 -9.34 20.85 -6.28
CA LYS A 38 -10.00 20.18 -5.16
C LYS A 38 -9.82 18.67 -5.22
N GLY A 39 -9.70 18.01 -4.07
CA GLY A 39 -9.60 16.57 -3.92
C GLY A 39 -10.02 16.09 -2.53
N LEU A 40 -9.94 14.78 -2.30
CA LEU A 40 -10.13 14.20 -0.97
C LEU A 40 -8.93 14.52 -0.07
N CYS A 41 -9.19 14.89 1.18
CA CYS A 41 -8.14 15.28 2.13
C CYS A 41 -7.20 14.10 2.44
N PRO A 42 -5.86 14.31 2.40
CA PRO A 42 -4.92 13.27 2.79
C PRO A 42 -4.76 13.13 4.32
N PHE A 43 -5.27 14.07 5.11
CA PHE A 43 -5.02 14.14 6.56
C PHE A 43 -6.15 13.55 7.40
N HIS A 44 -7.38 13.47 6.86
CA HIS A 44 -8.51 12.82 7.54
C HIS A 44 -9.38 12.02 6.57
N ASP A 45 -10.19 11.11 7.10
CA ASP A 45 -11.10 10.30 6.28
C ASP A 45 -12.36 11.09 5.95
N GLU A 46 -12.61 11.28 4.65
CA GLU A 46 -13.80 11.97 4.13
C GLU A 46 -14.29 11.31 2.85
N LYS A 47 -15.58 11.43 2.59
CA LYS A 47 -16.19 10.93 1.33
C LYS A 47 -16.43 12.06 0.33
N THR A 48 -16.54 13.29 0.80
CA THR A 48 -16.80 14.47 -0.04
C THR A 48 -15.56 15.34 -0.04
N PRO A 49 -15.01 15.70 -1.22
CA PRO A 49 -13.81 16.50 -1.29
C PRO A 49 -13.95 17.83 -0.55
N SER A 50 -13.05 18.07 0.40
CA SER A 50 -12.95 19.35 1.12
C SER A 50 -11.56 19.98 1.05
N PHE A 51 -10.59 19.24 0.54
CA PHE A 51 -9.21 19.68 0.38
C PHE A 51 -9.05 20.53 -0.88
N THR A 52 -8.62 21.76 -0.72
CA THR A 52 -8.48 22.73 -1.81
C THR A 52 -7.03 23.21 -1.92
N VAL A 53 -6.51 23.26 -3.14
CA VAL A 53 -5.19 23.81 -3.47
C VAL A 53 -5.37 25.05 -4.35
N ARG A 54 -4.61 26.10 -4.06
CA ARG A 54 -4.53 27.33 -4.86
C ARG A 54 -3.10 27.48 -5.36
N PRO A 55 -2.76 26.98 -6.55
CA PRO A 55 -1.38 26.98 -7.06
C PRO A 55 -0.79 28.40 -7.13
N ALA A 56 -1.54 29.38 -7.61
CA ALA A 56 -1.09 30.76 -7.70
C ALA A 56 -0.75 31.42 -6.36
N ALA A 57 -1.35 30.94 -5.26
CA ALA A 57 -1.08 31.40 -3.91
C ALA A 57 -0.05 30.53 -3.18
N GLY A 58 0.40 29.39 -3.78
CA GLY A 58 1.28 28.43 -3.14
C GLY A 58 0.67 27.81 -1.87
N ALA A 59 -0.67 27.75 -1.76
CA ALA A 59 -1.36 27.42 -0.53
C ALA A 59 -2.40 26.31 -0.70
N TRP A 60 -2.66 25.59 0.38
CA TRP A 60 -3.73 24.59 0.49
C TRP A 60 -4.58 24.84 1.74
N HIS A 61 -5.82 24.36 1.70
CA HIS A 61 -6.73 24.40 2.85
C HIS A 61 -7.73 23.24 2.79
N CYS A 62 -7.95 22.58 3.91
CA CYS A 62 -8.97 21.57 4.10
C CYS A 62 -10.16 22.16 4.86
N PHE A 63 -11.31 22.31 4.21
CA PHE A 63 -12.52 22.84 4.83
C PHE A 63 -13.19 21.84 5.77
N GLY A 64 -12.92 20.53 5.62
CA GLY A 64 -13.45 19.49 6.50
C GLY A 64 -12.66 19.36 7.80
N GLY A 65 -11.32 19.40 7.73
CA GLY A 65 -10.42 19.28 8.88
C GLY A 65 -10.00 20.61 9.50
N GLY A 66 -10.22 21.75 8.82
CA GLY A 66 -9.83 23.06 9.28
C GLY A 66 -8.31 23.37 9.18
N GLU A 67 -7.53 22.47 8.61
CA GLU A 67 -6.08 22.60 8.44
C GLU A 67 -5.74 23.26 7.11
N GLY A 68 -4.59 23.95 7.06
CA GLY A 68 -4.11 24.60 5.85
C GLY A 68 -2.68 25.13 6.01
N GLY A 69 -2.10 25.55 4.90
CA GLY A 69 -0.73 26.07 4.91
C GLY A 69 -0.13 26.24 3.52
N ASP A 70 1.18 26.40 3.49
CA ASP A 70 1.98 26.43 2.27
C ASP A 70 2.49 25.03 1.89
N ILE A 71 3.34 24.98 0.87
CA ILE A 71 3.93 23.71 0.39
C ILE A 71 4.76 23.00 1.48
N LEU A 72 5.49 23.75 2.32
CA LEU A 72 6.27 23.15 3.41
C LEU A 72 5.36 22.56 4.48
N ALA A 73 4.30 23.29 4.86
CA ALA A 73 3.30 22.78 5.80
C ALA A 73 2.64 21.49 5.26
N PHE A 74 2.38 21.41 3.96
CA PHE A 74 1.85 20.19 3.35
C PHE A 74 2.83 19.02 3.47
N VAL A 75 4.10 19.22 3.07
CA VAL A 75 5.13 18.17 3.11
C VAL A 75 5.40 17.73 4.55
N MET A 76 5.46 18.67 5.50
CA MET A 76 5.60 18.35 6.93
C MET A 76 4.47 17.46 7.43
N ALA A 77 3.24 17.79 7.07
CA ALA A 77 2.06 17.06 7.54
C ALA A 77 1.92 15.67 6.89
N ILE A 78 2.14 15.57 5.57
CA ILE A 78 1.90 14.31 4.83
C ILE A 78 2.98 13.25 5.11
N ASP A 79 4.22 13.69 5.29
CA ASP A 79 5.37 12.81 5.50
C ASP A 79 5.86 12.78 6.94
N HIS A 80 5.18 13.51 7.84
CA HIS A 80 5.57 13.67 9.24
C HIS A 80 7.01 14.18 9.41
N LEU A 81 7.39 15.16 8.59
CA LEU A 81 8.70 15.77 8.58
C LEU A 81 8.75 17.01 9.48
N SER A 82 9.94 17.31 10.01
CA SER A 82 10.24 18.62 10.55
C SER A 82 10.38 19.67 9.42
N PHE A 83 10.37 20.95 9.79
CA PHE A 83 10.51 22.04 8.82
C PHE A 83 11.77 21.92 7.95
N ALA A 84 12.92 21.64 8.56
CA ALA A 84 14.16 21.55 7.80
C ALA A 84 14.20 20.31 6.89
N GLU A 85 13.68 19.15 7.34
CA GLU A 85 13.55 17.96 6.49
C GLU A 85 12.62 18.20 5.29
N ALA A 86 11.54 18.96 5.47
CA ALA A 86 10.65 19.32 4.37
C ALA A 86 11.35 20.23 3.35
N VAL A 87 12.15 21.21 3.82
CA VAL A 87 12.97 22.06 2.95
C VAL A 87 14.02 21.24 2.20
N GLU A 88 14.76 20.37 2.90
CA GLU A 88 15.79 19.50 2.32
C GLU A 88 15.21 18.57 1.25
N ARG A 89 14.03 17.99 1.51
CA ARG A 89 13.33 17.13 0.55
C ARG A 89 12.98 17.87 -0.73
N LEU A 90 12.31 19.03 -0.61
CA LEU A 90 11.94 19.84 -1.76
C LEU A 90 13.16 20.37 -2.51
N ALA A 91 14.22 20.77 -1.81
CA ALA A 91 15.49 21.18 -2.41
C ALA A 91 16.12 20.04 -3.22
N GLY A 92 16.11 18.81 -2.69
CA GLY A 92 16.57 17.61 -3.38
C GLY A 92 15.80 17.34 -4.68
N GLN A 93 14.47 17.47 -4.65
CA GLN A 93 13.63 17.34 -5.86
C GLN A 93 13.92 18.41 -6.91
N LEU A 94 14.30 19.61 -6.47
CA LEU A 94 14.66 20.73 -7.35
C LEU A 94 16.13 20.73 -7.81
N GLY A 95 16.95 19.76 -7.34
CA GLY A 95 18.39 19.73 -7.58
C GLY A 95 19.14 20.93 -6.98
N MET A 96 18.63 21.50 -5.88
CA MET A 96 19.23 22.63 -5.18
C MET A 96 20.13 22.18 -4.04
N GLU A 97 21.32 22.75 -3.96
CA GLU A 97 22.17 22.67 -2.77
C GLU A 97 21.76 23.75 -1.75
N LEU A 98 21.52 23.33 -0.52
CA LEU A 98 21.14 24.24 0.57
C LEU A 98 22.40 24.76 1.30
N ARG A 99 22.37 26.04 1.61
CA ARG A 99 23.40 26.69 2.42
C ARG A 99 22.92 26.82 3.87
N TYR A 100 23.82 26.54 4.79
CA TYR A 100 23.55 26.60 6.23
C TYR A 100 24.27 27.80 6.84
N GLU A 101 23.67 28.42 7.87
CA GLU A 101 24.31 29.48 8.62
C GLU A 101 25.48 28.92 9.43
N GLU A 102 26.64 29.56 9.38
CA GLU A 102 27.81 29.22 10.20
C GLU A 102 27.51 29.55 11.67
N GLY A 103 26.96 28.58 12.40
CA GLY A 103 26.84 28.64 13.85
C GLY A 103 28.22 28.52 14.48
N SER A 104 28.67 29.54 15.24
CA SER A 104 29.88 29.52 16.08
C SER A 104 29.78 28.42 17.12
N GLY A 105 30.37 27.25 16.86
CA GLY A 105 30.36 26.15 17.80
C GLY A 105 31.20 24.97 17.36
N ARG A 106 32.45 24.95 17.81
CA ARG A 106 33.41 23.84 18.03
C ARG A 106 32.99 22.46 17.45
N ARG A 107 33.83 22.00 16.53
CA ARG A 107 34.03 20.56 16.27
C ARG A 107 34.22 19.82 17.59
N SER A 108 33.23 19.09 18.03
CA SER A 108 33.41 17.97 18.96
C SER A 108 32.49 16.84 18.48
N GLY A 109 33.13 15.72 18.14
CA GLY A 109 32.43 14.47 17.88
C GLY A 109 31.68 14.06 19.13
N GLY A 110 30.37 14.17 19.10
CA GLY A 110 29.49 13.78 20.17
C GLY A 110 28.07 13.81 19.67
N TYR A 111 27.45 12.66 19.57
CA TYR A 111 26.04 12.50 19.25
C TYR A 111 25.17 13.33 20.17
N SER A 112 24.39 14.27 19.66
CA SER A 112 23.33 14.92 20.44
C SER A 112 22.00 14.21 20.16
N GLU A 113 21.46 13.61 21.17
CA GLU A 113 20.07 13.16 21.31
C GLU A 113 19.13 14.37 21.21
N GLY A 114 18.81 14.84 20.01
CA GLY A 114 17.94 16.00 19.89
C GLY A 114 17.87 16.63 18.51
N GLY A 115 17.88 15.84 17.46
CA GLY A 115 17.76 16.39 16.12
C GLY A 115 17.18 15.39 15.14
N GLY A 116 15.86 15.35 15.00
CA GLY A 116 15.18 14.66 13.92
C GLY A 116 15.44 15.26 12.53
N LEU A 117 16.26 16.28 12.46
CA LEU A 117 16.63 17.03 11.27
C LEU A 117 17.64 16.24 10.44
N GLY A 118 17.32 15.95 9.21
CA GLY A 118 18.18 15.20 8.30
C GLY A 118 18.18 13.69 8.50
N ARG A 119 17.65 13.16 9.59
CA ARG A 119 17.68 11.71 9.86
C ARG A 119 16.86 10.91 8.87
N ARG A 120 15.63 11.38 8.53
CA ARG A 120 14.78 10.72 7.54
C ARG A 120 15.43 10.73 6.16
N SER A 121 15.92 11.87 5.70
CA SER A 121 16.61 12.00 4.41
C SER A 121 17.81 11.06 4.31
N ARG A 122 18.61 10.97 5.39
CA ARG A 122 19.74 10.04 5.46
C ARG A 122 19.32 8.56 5.39
N LEU A 123 18.19 8.18 6.02
CA LEU A 123 17.67 6.82 5.95
C LEU A 123 17.18 6.48 4.54
N VAL A 124 16.48 7.40 3.87
CA VAL A 124 16.03 7.25 2.48
C VAL A 124 17.23 7.14 1.54
N GLU A 125 18.25 8.00 1.73
CA GLU A 125 19.48 7.97 0.95
C GLU A 125 20.25 6.64 1.13
N ALA A 126 20.33 6.12 2.35
CA ALA A 126 20.93 4.82 2.63
C ALA A 126 20.17 3.68 1.91
N ASN A 127 18.83 3.71 1.95
CA ASN A 127 18.01 2.73 1.23
C ASN A 127 18.14 2.85 -0.28
N ARG A 128 18.21 4.07 -0.83
CA ARG A 128 18.47 4.29 -2.26
C ARG A 128 19.83 3.72 -2.68
N ALA A 129 20.88 4.01 -1.91
CA ALA A 129 22.23 3.48 -2.18
C ALA A 129 22.27 1.94 -2.04
N ALA A 130 21.50 1.36 -1.10
CA ALA A 130 21.35 -0.08 -0.97
C ALA A 130 20.60 -0.70 -2.16
N ALA A 131 19.55 -0.05 -2.67
CA ALA A 131 18.81 -0.51 -3.86
C ALA A 131 19.73 -0.54 -5.11
N GLU A 132 20.51 0.51 -5.31
CA GLU A 132 21.52 0.59 -6.37
C GLU A 132 22.58 -0.53 -6.25
N PHE A 133 23.10 -0.75 -5.04
CA PHE A 133 24.04 -1.82 -4.75
C PHE A 133 23.48 -3.21 -5.08
N TYR A 134 22.26 -3.51 -4.61
CA TYR A 134 21.63 -4.80 -4.88
C TYR A 134 21.30 -4.99 -6.36
N HIS A 135 20.86 -3.93 -7.04
CA HIS A 135 20.57 -4.00 -8.47
C HIS A 135 21.85 -4.26 -9.29
N THR A 136 22.92 -3.52 -9.01
CA THR A 136 24.24 -3.75 -9.62
C THR A 136 24.74 -5.17 -9.35
N ALA A 137 24.60 -5.67 -8.11
CA ALA A 137 24.97 -7.03 -7.77
C ALA A 137 24.18 -8.09 -8.56
N LEU A 138 22.88 -7.86 -8.82
CA LEU A 138 22.08 -8.75 -9.68
C LEU A 138 22.62 -8.79 -11.11
N LEU A 139 23.01 -7.66 -11.67
CA LEU A 139 23.46 -7.57 -13.06
C LEU A 139 24.87 -8.14 -13.24
N ASP A 140 25.81 -7.76 -12.38
CA ASP A 140 27.23 -7.93 -12.63
C ASP A 140 27.88 -9.09 -11.84
N SER A 141 27.29 -9.47 -10.67
CA SER A 141 27.94 -10.50 -9.86
C SER A 141 27.69 -11.91 -10.41
N ALA A 142 28.78 -12.71 -10.46
CA ALA A 142 28.69 -14.14 -10.78
C ALA A 142 27.85 -14.90 -9.76
N GLU A 143 27.91 -14.51 -8.48
CA GLU A 143 27.12 -15.09 -7.37
C GLU A 143 25.61 -14.92 -7.57
N ALA A 144 25.18 -13.88 -8.29
CA ALA A 144 23.77 -13.61 -8.57
C ALA A 144 23.14 -14.53 -9.64
N ARG A 145 23.89 -15.49 -10.21
CA ARG A 145 23.36 -16.42 -11.21
C ARG A 145 22.08 -17.11 -10.77
N PRO A 146 21.96 -17.68 -9.55
CA PRO A 146 20.70 -18.30 -9.09
C PRO A 146 19.53 -17.31 -9.03
N ALA A 147 19.78 -16.03 -8.70
CA ALA A 147 18.76 -14.99 -8.71
C ALA A 147 18.27 -14.68 -10.13
N ARG A 148 19.20 -14.57 -11.10
CA ARG A 148 18.84 -14.38 -12.51
C ARG A 148 18.10 -15.57 -13.09
N ASP A 149 18.52 -16.80 -12.74
CA ASP A 149 17.84 -18.03 -13.16
C ASP A 149 16.44 -18.12 -12.58
N PHE A 150 16.27 -17.74 -11.31
CA PHE A 150 14.95 -17.62 -10.68
C PHE A 150 14.03 -16.63 -11.42
N LEU A 151 14.52 -15.41 -11.70
CA LEU A 151 13.73 -14.40 -12.42
C LEU A 151 13.35 -14.88 -13.82
N ARG A 152 14.29 -15.51 -14.53
CA ARG A 152 14.05 -16.11 -15.86
C ARG A 152 13.01 -17.24 -15.79
N ALA A 153 13.11 -18.12 -14.78
CA ALA A 153 12.14 -19.18 -14.54
C ALA A 153 10.76 -18.64 -14.21
N LYS A 154 10.65 -17.43 -13.64
CA LYS A 154 9.41 -16.70 -13.41
C LYS A 154 8.97 -15.82 -14.60
N GLY A 155 9.63 -15.95 -15.76
CA GLY A 155 9.25 -15.25 -16.98
C GLY A 155 9.69 -13.76 -17.04
N PHE A 156 10.66 -13.36 -16.20
CA PHE A 156 11.17 -11.98 -16.18
C PHE A 156 12.53 -11.89 -16.86
N ASN A 157 12.64 -10.99 -17.83
CA ASN A 157 13.88 -10.63 -18.49
C ASN A 157 14.62 -9.49 -17.75
N SER A 158 15.79 -9.10 -18.27
CA SER A 158 16.58 -8.01 -17.70
C SER A 158 15.84 -6.66 -17.72
N ALA A 159 15.05 -6.37 -18.74
CA ALA A 159 14.28 -5.13 -18.83
C ALA A 159 13.21 -5.07 -17.72
N GLY A 160 12.48 -6.16 -17.49
CA GLY A 160 11.53 -6.27 -16.38
C GLY A 160 12.23 -6.13 -15.02
N ALA A 161 13.38 -6.81 -14.84
CA ALA A 161 14.15 -6.69 -13.60
C ALA A 161 14.65 -5.24 -13.37
N SER A 162 15.08 -4.54 -14.42
CA SER A 162 15.52 -3.15 -14.32
C SER A 162 14.35 -2.18 -14.08
N HIS A 163 13.20 -2.38 -14.72
CA HIS A 163 12.01 -1.54 -14.51
C HIS A 163 11.59 -1.51 -13.04
N PHE A 164 11.60 -2.68 -12.38
CA PHE A 164 11.30 -2.81 -10.96
C PHE A 164 12.51 -2.65 -10.05
N GLN A 165 13.70 -2.43 -10.62
CA GLN A 165 14.97 -2.32 -9.93
C GLN A 165 15.26 -3.54 -9.01
N VAL A 166 14.86 -4.74 -9.47
CA VAL A 166 15.11 -5.98 -8.73
C VAL A 166 16.61 -6.15 -8.52
N GLY A 167 16.99 -6.66 -7.35
CA GLY A 167 18.38 -6.80 -6.95
C GLY A 167 18.72 -8.20 -6.41
N PHE A 168 19.97 -8.36 -6.04
CA PHE A 168 20.49 -9.55 -5.35
C PHE A 168 21.30 -9.13 -4.14
N ALA A 169 21.00 -9.72 -2.98
CA ALA A 169 21.79 -9.55 -1.78
C ALA A 169 22.89 -10.63 -1.75
N PRO A 170 24.19 -10.27 -1.79
CA PRO A 170 25.29 -11.23 -1.69
C PRO A 170 25.20 -12.08 -0.42
N SER A 171 25.73 -13.31 -0.47
CA SER A 171 25.71 -14.25 0.66
C SER A 171 26.71 -13.86 1.75
N SER A 172 27.74 -13.08 1.42
CA SER A 172 28.69 -12.54 2.39
C SER A 172 27.99 -11.58 3.35
N GLY A 173 28.15 -11.78 4.64
CA GLY A 173 27.36 -11.09 5.66
C GLY A 173 27.71 -9.63 5.94
N GLY A 174 28.50 -8.94 5.11
CA GLY A 174 28.95 -7.57 5.35
C GLY A 174 29.24 -6.76 4.09
N ALA A 175 28.87 -7.25 2.90
CA ALA A 175 29.15 -6.57 1.64
C ALA A 175 28.39 -5.24 1.53
N LEU A 176 27.10 -5.23 1.85
CA LEU A 176 26.31 -4.01 1.88
C LEU A 176 26.79 -3.04 2.96
N ALA A 177 27.00 -3.54 4.19
CA ALA A 177 27.47 -2.72 5.30
C ALA A 177 28.82 -2.05 4.98
N GLY A 178 29.74 -2.76 4.34
CA GLY A 178 31.01 -2.21 3.87
C GLY A 178 30.80 -1.10 2.84
N HIS A 179 30.07 -1.40 1.77
CA HIS A 179 29.77 -0.43 0.71
C HIS A 179 29.11 0.86 1.22
N LEU A 180 28.15 0.76 2.13
CA LEU A 180 27.44 1.93 2.65
C LEU A 180 28.31 2.74 3.64
N ARG A 181 29.17 2.08 4.43
CA ARG A 181 30.15 2.78 5.26
C ARG A 181 31.15 3.57 4.44
N ASP A 182 31.61 3.00 3.32
CA ASP A 182 32.53 3.70 2.39
C ASP A 182 31.85 4.93 1.75
N LYS A 183 30.51 4.93 1.65
CA LYS A 183 29.70 6.10 1.26
C LYS A 183 29.41 7.08 2.41
N GLY A 184 29.94 6.84 3.60
CA GLY A 184 29.82 7.75 4.76
C GLY A 184 28.53 7.57 5.58
N PHE A 185 27.83 6.42 5.48
CA PHE A 185 26.72 6.13 6.36
C PHE A 185 27.20 5.55 7.68
N THR A 186 26.63 6.00 8.78
CA THR A 186 26.93 5.51 10.12
C THR A 186 26.23 4.18 10.40
N GLU A 187 26.77 3.41 11.35
CA GLU A 187 26.16 2.14 11.80
C GLU A 187 24.75 2.32 12.36
N ASP A 188 24.48 3.46 13.01
CA ASP A 188 23.16 3.79 13.57
C ASP A 188 22.15 4.07 12.44
N GLU A 189 22.54 4.84 11.41
CA GLU A 189 21.70 5.06 10.24
C GLU A 189 21.34 3.74 9.54
N LEU A 190 22.34 2.86 9.30
CA LEU A 190 22.14 1.57 8.65
C LEU A 190 21.24 0.62 9.46
N SER A 191 21.42 0.61 10.79
CA SER A 191 20.60 -0.20 11.69
C SER A 191 19.16 0.34 11.76
N THR A 192 19.00 1.67 11.86
CA THR A 192 17.68 2.33 11.90
C THR A 192 16.93 2.18 10.57
N ALA A 193 17.62 2.20 9.43
CA ALA A 193 17.04 1.92 8.12
C ALA A 193 16.65 0.44 7.92
N GLY A 194 17.03 -0.45 8.85
CA GLY A 194 16.74 -1.88 8.77
C GLY A 194 17.58 -2.64 7.76
N LEU A 195 18.71 -2.08 7.30
CA LEU A 195 19.63 -2.67 6.32
C LEU A 195 20.59 -3.67 6.96
N VAL A 196 20.96 -3.43 8.21
CA VAL A 196 21.90 -4.27 8.95
C VAL A 196 21.34 -4.65 10.33
N GLY A 197 21.84 -5.75 10.87
CA GLY A 197 21.62 -6.16 12.26
C GLY A 197 22.94 -6.13 13.06
N ARG A 198 22.85 -6.11 14.38
CA ARG A 198 24.00 -6.24 15.28
C ARG A 198 24.08 -7.64 15.86
N GLY A 199 25.22 -8.28 15.73
CA GLY A 199 25.52 -9.57 16.30
C GLY A 199 26.77 -9.53 17.19
N GLN A 200 27.11 -10.65 17.81
CA GLN A 200 28.31 -10.75 18.68
C GLN A 200 29.63 -10.40 17.97
N ARG A 201 29.68 -10.56 16.63
CA ARG A 201 30.87 -10.29 15.81
C ARG A 201 30.81 -8.94 15.07
N GLY A 202 29.89 -8.04 15.45
CA GLY A 202 29.69 -6.76 14.78
C GLY A 202 28.43 -6.70 13.91
N LEU A 203 28.41 -5.76 12.96
CA LEU A 203 27.31 -5.60 12.00
C LEU A 203 27.25 -6.76 11.00
N TYR A 204 26.05 -7.10 10.61
CA TYR A 204 25.81 -8.04 9.52
C TYR A 204 24.67 -7.56 8.62
N ASP A 205 24.77 -7.85 7.33
CA ASP A 205 23.72 -7.53 6.35
C ASP A 205 22.44 -8.33 6.68
N ARG A 206 21.30 -7.63 6.72
CA ARG A 206 20.02 -8.26 7.06
C ARG A 206 19.57 -9.27 6.00
N PHE A 207 19.80 -8.95 4.74
CA PHE A 207 19.47 -9.82 3.60
C PHE A 207 20.76 -10.44 3.05
N ARG A 208 20.70 -11.75 2.80
CA ARG A 208 21.85 -12.52 2.30
C ARG A 208 21.38 -13.65 1.42
N GLY A 209 21.99 -13.82 0.25
CA GLY A 209 21.65 -14.88 -0.69
C GLY A 209 20.20 -14.82 -1.18
N ARG A 210 19.63 -13.62 -1.35
CA ARG A 210 18.20 -13.44 -1.67
C ARG A 210 18.00 -12.54 -2.87
N VAL A 211 16.92 -12.79 -3.62
CA VAL A 211 16.39 -11.80 -4.56
C VAL A 211 15.76 -10.66 -3.78
N ILE A 212 16.01 -9.43 -4.20
CA ILE A 212 15.59 -8.21 -3.50
C ILE A 212 14.65 -7.40 -4.39
N TRP A 213 13.53 -6.97 -3.82
CA TRP A 213 12.64 -5.96 -4.39
C TRP A 213 12.69 -4.70 -3.54
N PRO A 214 13.10 -3.54 -4.08
CA PRO A 214 13.00 -2.29 -3.36
C PRO A 214 11.53 -1.92 -3.20
N ILE A 215 11.12 -1.63 -1.97
CA ILE A 215 9.79 -1.14 -1.65
C ILE A 215 9.86 0.38 -1.61
N ARG A 216 9.06 1.04 -2.45
CA ARG A 216 9.02 2.50 -2.56
C ARG A 216 7.72 3.04 -2.00
N ASP A 217 7.79 4.22 -1.42
CA ASP A 217 6.60 4.97 -1.03
C ASP A 217 5.91 5.60 -2.26
N ILE A 218 4.82 6.30 -2.04
CA ILE A 218 4.04 6.91 -3.12
C ILE A 218 4.84 7.97 -3.90
N THR A 219 5.89 8.52 -3.35
CA THR A 219 6.74 9.54 -4.01
C THR A 219 7.87 8.90 -4.82
N GLY A 220 8.12 7.61 -4.63
CA GLY A 220 9.16 6.86 -5.32
C GLY A 220 10.44 6.66 -4.48
N ASP A 221 10.46 7.16 -3.25
CA ASP A 221 11.58 6.97 -2.34
C ASP A 221 11.64 5.52 -1.85
N THR A 222 12.82 4.90 -1.88
CA THR A 222 13.02 3.55 -1.36
C THR A 222 12.97 3.58 0.17
N VAL A 223 11.94 2.95 0.75
CA VAL A 223 11.71 2.94 2.20
C VAL A 223 12.00 1.60 2.85
N GLY A 224 12.14 0.54 2.06
CA GLY A 224 12.44 -0.80 2.55
C GLY A 224 12.65 -1.80 1.42
N PHE A 225 12.70 -3.07 1.78
CA PHE A 225 12.97 -4.16 0.84
C PHE A 225 12.13 -5.39 1.16
N GLY A 226 11.66 -6.06 0.11
CA GLY A 226 11.21 -7.43 0.15
C GLY A 226 12.33 -8.35 -0.35
N ALA A 227 12.50 -9.51 0.28
CA ALA A 227 13.58 -10.43 -0.02
C ALA A 227 13.06 -11.87 -0.11
N ARG A 228 13.32 -12.57 -1.21
CA ARG A 228 12.94 -13.98 -1.41
C ARG A 228 14.16 -14.88 -1.27
N ARG A 229 14.00 -15.93 -0.47
CA ARG A 229 15.01 -16.97 -0.29
C ARG A 229 15.29 -17.72 -1.60
N LEU A 230 16.56 -17.95 -1.88
CA LEU A 230 17.04 -18.74 -3.03
C LEU A 230 17.63 -20.09 -2.61
N PHE A 231 18.22 -20.17 -1.43
CA PHE A 231 18.99 -21.34 -0.98
C PHE A 231 18.31 -22.00 0.21
N ASP A 232 18.39 -23.33 0.29
CA ASP A 232 17.75 -24.09 1.37
C ASP A 232 18.52 -24.03 2.70
N ASP A 233 19.81 -23.70 2.66
CA ASP A 233 20.68 -23.48 3.82
C ASP A 233 20.57 -22.07 4.44
N ASP A 234 19.67 -21.23 3.94
CA ASP A 234 19.39 -19.93 4.54
C ASP A 234 18.91 -20.10 5.98
N ARG A 235 19.59 -19.44 6.90
CA ARG A 235 19.28 -19.48 8.35
C ARG A 235 17.86 -19.04 8.69
N ILE A 236 17.24 -18.21 7.84
CA ILE A 236 15.87 -17.72 7.99
C ILE A 236 14.98 -18.57 7.07
N ALA A 237 14.22 -19.47 7.68
CA ALA A 237 13.35 -20.41 6.96
C ALA A 237 12.24 -19.75 6.14
N ALA A 238 11.88 -18.49 6.46
CA ALA A 238 10.83 -17.76 5.76
C ALA A 238 11.16 -17.59 4.26
N LYS A 239 10.23 -18.02 3.39
CA LYS A 239 10.33 -17.87 1.92
C LYS A 239 10.49 -16.40 1.52
N TYR A 240 9.72 -15.51 2.14
CA TYR A 240 9.82 -14.05 2.00
C TYR A 240 10.18 -13.40 3.34
N LEU A 241 11.06 -12.42 3.29
CA LEU A 241 11.48 -11.61 4.41
C LEU A 241 11.41 -10.14 3.99
N ASN A 242 10.65 -9.34 4.71
CA ASN A 242 10.56 -7.90 4.47
C ASN A 242 11.36 -7.12 5.50
N THR A 243 11.73 -5.88 5.18
CA THR A 243 12.25 -4.93 6.15
C THR A 243 11.30 -4.87 7.36
N ALA A 244 11.85 -4.82 8.56
CA ALA A 244 11.08 -4.58 9.79
C ALA A 244 10.52 -3.15 9.77
N GLU A 245 9.56 -2.83 10.66
CA GLU A 245 9.10 -1.46 10.86
C GLU A 245 10.29 -0.54 11.17
N THR A 246 10.35 0.59 10.46
CA THR A 246 11.38 1.63 10.63
C THR A 246 10.70 3.00 10.68
N PRO A 247 11.40 4.09 11.01
CA PRO A 247 10.83 5.43 10.94
C PRO A 247 10.32 5.83 9.55
N ILE A 248 10.83 5.19 8.48
CA ILE A 248 10.45 5.48 7.08
C ILE A 248 9.61 4.37 6.42
N TYR A 249 9.42 3.22 7.08
CA TYR A 249 8.70 2.09 6.52
C TYR A 249 7.64 1.53 7.48
N LYS A 250 6.38 1.60 7.08
CA LYS A 250 5.24 1.01 7.80
C LYS A 250 4.49 0.07 6.85
N LYS A 251 4.50 -1.23 7.17
CA LYS A 251 3.86 -2.27 6.33
C LYS A 251 2.39 -2.03 6.06
N THR A 252 1.69 -1.42 7.00
CA THR A 252 0.25 -1.17 6.94
C THR A 252 -0.15 -0.01 6.04
N SER A 253 0.80 0.80 5.58
CA SER A 253 0.53 1.99 4.76
C SER A 253 1.15 1.94 3.37
N VAL A 254 2.09 1.03 3.12
CA VAL A 254 2.83 0.96 1.85
C VAL A 254 2.28 -0.14 0.96
N LEU A 255 2.09 0.17 -0.32
CA LEU A 255 1.75 -0.76 -1.38
C LEU A 255 2.91 -0.84 -2.37
N TYR A 256 3.42 -2.05 -2.60
CA TYR A 256 4.47 -2.29 -3.60
C TYR A 256 3.95 -2.00 -5.01
N GLY A 257 4.73 -1.27 -5.80
CA GLY A 257 4.39 -0.88 -7.17
C GLY A 257 3.51 0.37 -7.28
N LEU A 258 3.11 0.99 -6.14
CA LEU A 258 2.23 2.16 -6.16
C LEU A 258 2.90 3.38 -6.81
N ASP A 259 4.19 3.57 -6.63
CA ASP A 259 4.99 4.59 -7.27
C ASP A 259 4.89 4.54 -8.80
N LEU A 260 4.88 3.34 -9.37
CA LEU A 260 4.72 3.09 -10.81
C LEU A 260 3.27 3.22 -11.26
N ALA A 261 2.33 2.70 -10.47
CA ALA A 261 0.92 2.56 -10.82
C ALA A 261 0.09 3.84 -10.66
N LYS A 262 0.44 4.74 -9.73
CA LYS A 262 -0.39 5.86 -9.28
C LYS A 262 -0.93 6.76 -10.40
N LYS A 263 -0.13 7.05 -11.43
CA LYS A 263 -0.53 7.92 -12.56
C LYS A 263 -1.61 7.26 -13.42
N VAL A 264 -1.41 5.97 -13.74
CA VAL A 264 -2.38 5.20 -14.53
C VAL A 264 -3.64 4.95 -13.72
N MET A 265 -3.52 4.62 -12.42
CA MET A 265 -4.67 4.52 -11.50
C MET A 265 -5.52 5.79 -11.47
N ALA A 266 -4.88 6.96 -11.34
CA ALA A 266 -5.59 8.24 -11.29
C ALA A 266 -6.36 8.54 -12.58
N SER A 267 -5.82 8.18 -13.74
CA SER A 267 -6.46 8.41 -15.05
C SER A 267 -7.53 7.37 -15.37
N SER A 268 -7.25 6.08 -15.15
CA SER A 268 -8.18 4.98 -15.44
C SER A 268 -9.24 4.78 -14.35
N ARG A 269 -8.99 5.30 -13.13
CA ARG A 269 -9.80 5.07 -11.93
C ARG A 269 -9.96 3.58 -11.61
N GLN A 270 -8.90 2.82 -11.85
CA GLN A 270 -8.83 1.39 -11.60
C GLN A 270 -7.61 1.05 -10.75
N ALA A 271 -7.74 0.10 -9.83
CA ALA A 271 -6.66 -0.53 -9.12
C ALA A 271 -6.82 -2.05 -9.16
N VAL A 272 -5.69 -2.77 -9.24
CA VAL A 272 -5.65 -4.24 -9.14
C VAL A 272 -4.76 -4.59 -7.95
N ILE A 273 -5.31 -5.31 -6.99
CA ILE A 273 -4.61 -5.71 -5.78
C ILE A 273 -4.23 -7.18 -5.93
N VAL A 274 -2.94 -7.47 -5.90
CA VAL A 274 -2.38 -8.81 -6.00
C VAL A 274 -1.63 -9.18 -4.71
N GLU A 275 -1.19 -10.45 -4.57
CA GLU A 275 -0.62 -10.92 -3.31
C GLU A 275 0.87 -10.62 -3.17
N GLY A 276 1.66 -10.68 -4.25
CA GLY A 276 3.11 -10.67 -4.19
C GLY A 276 3.83 -9.79 -5.21
N TYR A 277 5.15 -9.66 -5.01
CA TYR A 277 6.03 -8.85 -5.87
C TYR A 277 6.05 -9.35 -7.32
N THR A 278 6.12 -10.67 -7.50
CA THR A 278 6.11 -11.32 -8.82
C THR A 278 4.80 -11.13 -9.55
N ASP A 279 3.70 -11.05 -8.82
CA ASP A 279 2.36 -10.87 -9.41
C ASP A 279 2.18 -9.44 -9.91
N VAL A 280 2.67 -8.44 -9.15
CA VAL A 280 2.73 -7.06 -9.61
C VAL A 280 3.56 -6.96 -10.89
N MET A 281 4.75 -7.57 -10.91
CA MET A 281 5.60 -7.58 -12.09
C MET A 281 4.90 -8.23 -13.29
N ALA A 282 4.24 -9.37 -13.07
CA ALA A 282 3.52 -10.11 -14.12
C ALA A 282 2.35 -9.29 -14.69
N CYS A 283 1.56 -8.65 -13.84
CA CYS A 283 0.47 -7.77 -14.23
C CYS A 283 0.95 -6.59 -15.06
N HIS A 284 2.00 -5.88 -14.60
CA HIS A 284 2.56 -4.74 -15.36
C HIS A 284 3.10 -5.19 -16.72
N MET A 285 3.80 -6.32 -16.80
CA MET A 285 4.27 -6.87 -18.08
C MET A 285 3.13 -7.31 -18.99
N ALA A 286 1.98 -7.71 -18.43
CA ALA A 286 0.77 -8.00 -19.19
C ALA A 286 -0.01 -6.74 -19.60
N GLY A 287 0.47 -5.54 -19.26
CA GLY A 287 -0.17 -4.26 -19.58
C GLY A 287 -1.20 -3.79 -18.53
N ILE A 288 -1.23 -4.43 -17.35
CA ILE A 288 -2.06 -4.04 -16.21
C ILE A 288 -1.20 -3.21 -15.25
N GLU A 289 -0.86 -1.97 -15.66
CA GLU A 289 0.04 -1.07 -14.95
C GLU A 289 -0.56 -0.49 -13.65
N VAL A 290 -1.79 -0.85 -13.31
CA VAL A 290 -2.51 -0.45 -12.09
C VAL A 290 -2.42 -1.49 -10.97
N ALA A 291 -1.56 -2.51 -11.12
CA ALA A 291 -1.40 -3.57 -10.14
C ALA A 291 -0.45 -3.16 -9.01
N VAL A 292 -0.85 -3.48 -7.77
CA VAL A 292 -0.07 -3.26 -6.54
C VAL A 292 -0.25 -4.41 -5.58
N ALA A 293 0.69 -4.59 -4.64
CA ALA A 293 0.60 -5.62 -3.60
C ALA A 293 0.89 -5.05 -2.21
N THR A 294 0.35 -5.72 -1.19
CA THR A 294 0.73 -5.46 0.20
C THR A 294 2.10 -6.06 0.52
N CYS A 295 2.80 -5.48 1.48
CA CYS A 295 4.15 -5.91 1.83
C CYS A 295 4.17 -6.89 3.02
N GLY A 296 3.54 -8.06 2.86
CA GLY A 296 3.49 -9.10 3.90
C GLY A 296 2.54 -8.77 5.05
N THR A 297 1.48 -8.06 4.78
CA THR A 297 0.35 -7.79 5.68
C THR A 297 -0.96 -7.91 4.91
N SER A 298 -2.07 -8.04 5.62
CA SER A 298 -3.40 -8.01 4.99
C SER A 298 -3.71 -6.61 4.47
N PHE A 299 -4.46 -6.54 3.37
CA PHE A 299 -4.99 -5.29 2.86
C PHE A 299 -5.92 -4.65 3.90
N GLY A 300 -5.68 -3.40 4.27
CA GLY A 300 -6.32 -2.76 5.41
C GLY A 300 -6.68 -1.28 5.17
N VAL A 301 -7.14 -0.64 6.25
CA VAL A 301 -7.74 0.71 6.23
C VAL A 301 -6.81 1.77 5.63
N GLU A 302 -5.52 1.76 5.95
CA GLU A 302 -4.58 2.77 5.45
C GLU A 302 -4.34 2.59 3.94
N HIS A 303 -4.31 1.35 3.44
CA HIS A 303 -4.25 1.07 2.00
C HIS A 303 -5.51 1.60 1.29
N ILE A 304 -6.69 1.40 1.88
CA ILE A 304 -7.96 1.92 1.35
C ILE A 304 -7.92 3.45 1.27
N LYS A 305 -7.53 4.13 2.34
CA LYS A 305 -7.43 5.59 2.35
C LYS A 305 -6.51 6.12 1.25
N THR A 306 -5.37 5.49 1.05
CA THR A 306 -4.40 5.87 0.01
C THR A 306 -5.00 5.70 -1.39
N LEU A 307 -5.57 4.53 -1.68
CA LEU A 307 -6.17 4.26 -2.99
C LEU A 307 -7.39 5.13 -3.27
N ARG A 308 -8.26 5.38 -2.29
CA ARG A 308 -9.42 6.28 -2.46
C ARG A 308 -9.02 7.66 -2.94
N ARG A 309 -7.96 8.23 -2.39
CA ARG A 309 -7.42 9.54 -2.79
C ARG A 309 -6.93 9.55 -4.24
N ILE A 310 -6.19 8.51 -4.63
CA ILE A 310 -5.65 8.36 -5.99
C ILE A 310 -6.80 8.14 -6.99
N LEU A 311 -7.72 7.25 -6.68
CA LEU A 311 -8.84 6.86 -7.53
C LEU A 311 -9.97 7.88 -7.56
N ARG A 312 -9.94 8.91 -6.70
CA ARG A 312 -11.05 9.86 -6.51
C ARG A 312 -12.36 9.14 -6.21
N ASP A 313 -12.30 8.27 -5.20
CA ASP A 313 -13.45 7.48 -4.77
C ASP A 313 -14.39 8.35 -3.92
N GLU A 314 -15.18 9.18 -4.57
CA GLU A 314 -16.04 10.21 -3.99
C GLU A 314 -17.48 10.15 -4.52
N PRO A 315 -18.50 10.51 -3.74
CA PRO A 315 -19.89 10.56 -4.19
C PRO A 315 -20.08 11.53 -5.36
N GLY A 316 -20.94 11.14 -6.32
CA GLY A 316 -21.26 11.97 -7.50
C GLY A 316 -20.22 11.89 -8.62
N VAL A 317 -19.19 11.09 -8.47
CA VAL A 317 -18.27 10.69 -9.55
C VAL A 317 -18.56 9.23 -9.90
N ALA A 318 -18.35 8.85 -11.17
CA ALA A 318 -18.49 7.44 -11.55
C ALA A 318 -17.63 6.56 -10.63
N PRO A 319 -18.15 5.42 -10.13
CA PRO A 319 -17.40 4.58 -9.20
C PRO A 319 -16.05 4.15 -9.77
N ALA A 320 -15.00 4.16 -8.94
CA ALA A 320 -13.73 3.56 -9.30
C ALA A 320 -13.84 2.03 -9.24
N ARG A 321 -13.04 1.33 -10.03
CA ARG A 321 -13.01 -0.14 -10.05
C ARG A 321 -11.79 -0.64 -9.29
N VAL A 322 -12.01 -1.42 -8.22
CA VAL A 322 -10.94 -2.07 -7.46
C VAL A 322 -11.08 -3.56 -7.59
N VAL A 323 -10.11 -4.21 -8.21
CA VAL A 323 -10.10 -5.65 -8.45
C VAL A 323 -9.11 -6.31 -7.50
N PHE A 324 -9.57 -7.23 -6.68
CA PHE A 324 -8.72 -8.08 -5.86
C PHE A 324 -8.50 -9.41 -6.58
N THR A 325 -7.24 -9.76 -6.80
CA THR A 325 -6.90 -11.08 -7.34
C THR A 325 -6.44 -11.97 -6.20
N PHE A 326 -6.96 -13.18 -6.17
CA PHE A 326 -6.62 -14.18 -5.18
C PHE A 326 -6.24 -15.48 -5.87
N ASP A 327 -5.33 -16.21 -5.23
CA ASP A 327 -5.02 -17.56 -5.64
C ASP A 327 -6.30 -18.42 -5.58
N GLY A 328 -6.46 -19.32 -6.53
CA GLY A 328 -7.66 -20.19 -6.63
C GLY A 328 -7.73 -21.28 -5.56
N ASP A 329 -7.15 -21.06 -4.39
CA ASP A 329 -7.12 -21.99 -3.27
C ASP A 329 -7.98 -21.54 -2.07
N ALA A 330 -8.06 -22.37 -1.03
CA ALA A 330 -8.85 -22.08 0.17
C ALA A 330 -8.29 -20.90 0.98
N ALA A 331 -6.99 -20.58 0.87
CA ALA A 331 -6.38 -19.44 1.56
C ALA A 331 -6.76 -18.13 0.84
N GLY A 332 -6.72 -18.12 -0.49
CA GLY A 332 -7.17 -17.00 -1.31
C GLY A 332 -8.67 -16.70 -1.11
N GLN A 333 -9.52 -17.73 -1.03
CA GLN A 333 -10.94 -17.54 -0.70
C GLN A 333 -11.15 -16.88 0.67
N LYS A 334 -10.39 -17.30 1.69
CA LYS A 334 -10.43 -16.63 3.01
C LYS A 334 -9.91 -15.20 2.97
N ALA A 335 -8.90 -14.93 2.15
CA ALA A 335 -8.38 -13.57 1.96
C ALA A 335 -9.42 -12.67 1.27
N ALA A 336 -10.14 -13.19 0.27
CA ALA A 336 -11.24 -12.50 -0.38
C ALA A 336 -12.37 -12.15 0.60
N MET A 337 -12.77 -13.08 1.47
CA MET A 337 -13.80 -12.81 2.49
C MET A 337 -13.35 -11.77 3.52
N ARG A 338 -12.07 -11.73 3.90
CA ARG A 338 -11.53 -10.64 4.75
C ARG A 338 -11.53 -9.30 4.03
N ALA A 339 -11.20 -9.27 2.75
CA ALA A 339 -11.27 -8.06 1.94
C ALA A 339 -12.72 -7.54 1.85
N TYR A 340 -13.70 -8.44 1.71
CA TYR A 340 -15.13 -8.11 1.76
C TYR A 340 -15.54 -7.38 3.05
N GLU A 341 -15.03 -7.80 4.22
CA GLU A 341 -15.30 -7.12 5.50
C GLU A 341 -14.84 -5.65 5.50
N GLN A 342 -13.81 -5.31 4.71
CA GLN A 342 -13.30 -3.96 4.53
C GLN A 342 -14.01 -3.19 3.40
N ASP A 343 -14.72 -3.89 2.51
CA ASP A 343 -15.36 -3.34 1.31
C ASP A 343 -16.35 -2.20 1.61
N GLN A 344 -17.07 -2.30 2.71
CA GLN A 344 -18.03 -1.28 3.18
C GLN A 344 -17.42 0.13 3.39
N ARG A 345 -16.10 0.25 3.37
CA ARG A 345 -15.37 1.52 3.50
C ARG A 345 -15.17 2.24 2.17
N TRP A 346 -15.38 1.53 1.05
CA TRP A 346 -15.29 2.09 -0.28
C TRP A 346 -16.61 2.76 -0.71
N ALA A 347 -16.50 3.83 -1.50
CA ALA A 347 -17.60 4.32 -2.31
C ALA A 347 -17.57 3.67 -3.71
N SER A 348 -16.42 3.15 -4.12
CA SER A 348 -16.19 2.43 -5.38
C SER A 348 -16.73 1.01 -5.35
N GLN A 349 -16.77 0.41 -6.54
CA GLN A 349 -17.14 -0.98 -6.70
C GLN A 349 -15.90 -1.87 -6.59
N SER A 350 -15.96 -2.85 -5.68
CA SER A 350 -14.94 -3.87 -5.49
C SER A 350 -15.31 -5.14 -6.23
N TYR A 351 -14.31 -5.75 -6.85
CA TYR A 351 -14.42 -6.97 -7.64
C TYR A 351 -13.42 -8.01 -7.19
N VAL A 352 -13.72 -9.28 -7.43
CA VAL A 352 -12.83 -10.41 -7.19
C VAL A 352 -12.53 -11.11 -8.50
N ALA A 353 -11.26 -11.32 -8.76
CA ALA A 353 -10.76 -12.20 -9.80
C ALA A 353 -10.08 -13.39 -9.13
N VAL A 354 -10.57 -14.61 -9.39
CA VAL A 354 -9.98 -15.84 -8.88
C VAL A 354 -9.28 -16.53 -10.03
N ALA A 355 -7.97 -16.70 -9.91
CA ALA A 355 -7.20 -17.40 -10.94
C ALA A 355 -7.57 -18.88 -11.00
N PRO A 356 -7.55 -19.50 -12.19
CA PRO A 356 -7.90 -20.90 -12.34
C PRO A 356 -6.87 -21.82 -11.67
N ALA A 357 -7.32 -22.97 -11.15
CA ALA A 357 -6.49 -24.08 -10.69
C ALA A 357 -5.43 -23.73 -9.61
N GLY A 358 -5.69 -22.76 -8.74
CA GLY A 358 -4.77 -22.38 -7.66
C GLY A 358 -3.50 -21.69 -8.14
N GLN A 359 -3.52 -21.14 -9.36
CA GLN A 359 -2.42 -20.33 -9.91
C GLN A 359 -2.45 -18.92 -9.35
N ASP A 360 -1.27 -18.31 -9.23
CA ASP A 360 -1.15 -16.87 -9.06
C ASP A 360 -1.11 -16.16 -10.44
N PRO A 361 -1.24 -14.82 -10.51
CA PRO A 361 -1.16 -14.07 -11.78
C PRO A 361 0.12 -14.32 -12.56
N ASN A 362 1.25 -14.53 -11.88
CA ASN A 362 2.51 -14.84 -12.55
C ASN A 362 2.53 -16.26 -13.13
N ASP A 363 2.02 -17.26 -12.42
CA ASP A 363 1.93 -18.62 -12.92
C ASP A 363 0.94 -18.71 -14.10
N LEU A 364 -0.17 -17.98 -14.04
CA LEU A 364 -1.12 -17.85 -15.15
C LEU A 364 -0.47 -17.20 -16.39
N ARG A 365 0.32 -16.14 -16.20
CA ARG A 365 1.06 -15.50 -17.28
C ARG A 365 2.03 -16.48 -17.96
N GLN A 366 2.75 -17.28 -17.17
CA GLN A 366 3.71 -18.25 -17.71
C GLN A 366 3.04 -19.39 -18.49
N SER A 367 1.91 -19.88 -17.99
CA SER A 367 1.19 -21.03 -18.60
C SER A 367 0.35 -20.62 -19.82
N SER A 368 -0.23 -19.41 -19.81
CA SER A 368 -1.29 -19.02 -20.74
C SER A 368 -1.06 -17.64 -21.39
N GLY A 369 0.03 -16.95 -21.04
CA GLY A 369 0.43 -15.67 -21.64
C GLY A 369 -0.24 -14.44 -21.05
N ASP A 370 0.18 -13.27 -21.54
CA ASP A 370 -0.26 -11.95 -21.05
C ASP A 370 -1.79 -11.74 -21.23
N GLY A 371 -2.38 -12.33 -22.28
CA GLY A 371 -3.83 -12.27 -22.54
C GLY A 371 -4.64 -12.86 -21.39
N ALA A 372 -4.25 -14.04 -20.88
CA ALA A 372 -4.96 -14.71 -19.80
C ALA A 372 -4.98 -13.89 -18.49
N VAL A 373 -3.91 -13.12 -18.21
CA VAL A 373 -3.88 -12.24 -17.04
C VAL A 373 -4.83 -11.05 -17.22
N ARG A 374 -4.93 -10.50 -18.44
CA ARG A 374 -5.92 -9.45 -18.75
C ARG A 374 -7.34 -9.97 -18.62
N ASP A 375 -7.62 -11.13 -19.22
CA ASP A 375 -8.94 -11.77 -19.17
C ASP A 375 -9.35 -12.08 -17.73
N LEU A 376 -8.41 -12.51 -16.86
CA LEU A 376 -8.64 -12.71 -15.43
C LEU A 376 -9.17 -11.42 -14.76
N VAL A 377 -8.51 -10.29 -15.00
CA VAL A 377 -8.90 -9.01 -14.39
C VAL A 377 -10.21 -8.47 -15.00
N GLU A 378 -10.42 -8.65 -16.30
CA GLU A 378 -11.64 -8.21 -17.00
C GLU A 378 -12.86 -9.01 -16.56
N SER A 379 -12.72 -10.32 -16.36
CA SER A 379 -13.77 -11.24 -15.94
C SER A 379 -14.08 -11.19 -14.43
N ALA A 380 -13.44 -10.29 -13.67
CA ALA A 380 -13.67 -10.15 -12.23
C ALA A 380 -15.15 -9.92 -11.91
N VAL A 381 -15.66 -10.64 -10.92
CA VAL A 381 -17.05 -10.55 -10.46
C VAL A 381 -17.18 -9.58 -9.28
N PRO A 382 -18.36 -8.95 -9.06
CA PRO A 382 -18.58 -8.12 -7.88
C PRO A 382 -18.23 -8.87 -6.60
N MET A 383 -17.52 -8.22 -5.69
CA MET A 383 -17.09 -8.80 -4.41
C MET A 383 -18.26 -9.36 -3.60
N PHE A 384 -19.40 -8.68 -3.65
CA PHE A 384 -20.60 -9.13 -2.98
C PHE A 384 -21.14 -10.45 -3.55
N ASP A 385 -21.22 -10.56 -4.87
CA ASP A 385 -21.66 -11.77 -5.57
C ASP A 385 -20.73 -12.94 -5.21
N PHE A 386 -19.42 -12.69 -5.20
CA PHE A 386 -18.44 -13.68 -4.79
C PHE A 386 -18.66 -14.15 -3.34
N ALA A 387 -18.86 -13.21 -2.40
CA ALA A 387 -19.08 -13.54 -0.99
C ALA A 387 -20.34 -14.38 -0.79
N VAL A 388 -21.43 -14.02 -1.44
CA VAL A 388 -22.70 -14.78 -1.38
C VAL A 388 -22.52 -16.17 -1.96
N ARG A 389 -21.96 -16.30 -3.17
CA ARG A 389 -21.77 -17.60 -3.84
C ARG A 389 -20.81 -18.51 -3.07
N THR A 390 -19.72 -17.95 -2.52
CA THR A 390 -18.78 -18.71 -1.68
C THR A 390 -19.45 -19.22 -0.41
N THR A 391 -20.31 -18.42 0.21
CA THR A 391 -21.07 -18.82 1.40
C THR A 391 -22.13 -19.89 1.07
N MET A 392 -22.70 -19.85 -0.11
CA MET A 392 -23.68 -20.86 -0.57
C MET A 392 -23.04 -22.18 -0.99
N ALA A 393 -21.80 -22.15 -1.49
CA ALA A 393 -21.14 -23.30 -2.14
C ALA A 393 -21.10 -24.60 -1.30
N PRO A 394 -20.98 -24.59 0.04
CA PRO A 394 -21.02 -25.81 0.85
C PRO A 394 -22.38 -26.50 0.94
N TYR A 395 -23.46 -25.83 0.51
CA TYR A 395 -24.84 -26.33 0.68
C TYR A 395 -25.37 -26.93 -0.63
N ASP A 396 -26.01 -28.08 -0.52
CA ASP A 396 -26.78 -28.71 -1.60
C ASP A 396 -28.16 -28.03 -1.69
N LEU A 397 -28.34 -27.13 -2.66
CA LEU A 397 -29.55 -26.35 -2.82
C LEU A 397 -30.75 -27.14 -3.34
N ASP A 398 -30.56 -28.38 -3.81
CA ASP A 398 -31.65 -29.28 -4.19
C ASP A 398 -32.33 -29.88 -2.95
N ARG A 399 -31.65 -29.88 -1.79
CA ARG A 399 -32.18 -30.33 -0.50
C ARG A 399 -32.80 -29.21 0.28
N THR A 400 -34.07 -29.35 0.67
CA THR A 400 -34.85 -28.30 1.33
C THR A 400 -34.20 -27.80 2.62
N GLU A 401 -33.67 -28.69 3.45
CA GLU A 401 -33.03 -28.36 4.72
C GLU A 401 -31.76 -27.53 4.48
N GLN A 402 -30.91 -27.98 3.57
CA GLN A 402 -29.66 -27.28 3.23
C GLN A 402 -29.92 -25.92 2.55
N ARG A 403 -30.99 -25.83 1.76
CA ARG A 403 -31.41 -24.51 1.19
C ARG A 403 -31.81 -23.53 2.27
N VAL A 404 -32.49 -23.97 3.32
CA VAL A 404 -32.84 -23.14 4.48
C VAL A 404 -31.58 -22.72 5.26
N ASP A 405 -30.62 -23.62 5.42
CA ASP A 405 -29.35 -23.32 6.10
C ASP A 405 -28.49 -22.35 5.28
N ALA A 406 -28.40 -22.53 3.95
CA ALA A 406 -27.79 -21.58 3.04
C ALA A 406 -28.43 -20.19 3.14
N MET A 407 -29.78 -20.13 3.15
CA MET A 407 -30.53 -18.88 3.31
C MET A 407 -30.15 -18.15 4.62
N ARG A 408 -30.05 -18.89 5.72
CA ARG A 408 -29.64 -18.33 7.03
C ARG A 408 -28.19 -17.84 7.03
N ALA A 409 -27.29 -18.57 6.36
CA ALA A 409 -25.89 -18.21 6.26
C ALA A 409 -25.65 -16.94 5.43
N VAL A 410 -26.44 -16.73 4.37
CA VAL A 410 -26.29 -15.60 3.44
C VAL A 410 -27.04 -14.35 3.92
N ALA A 411 -28.13 -14.49 4.68
CA ALA A 411 -28.94 -13.35 5.13
C ALA A 411 -28.15 -12.24 5.84
N PRO A 412 -27.15 -12.52 6.72
CA PRO A 412 -26.32 -11.48 7.34
C PRO A 412 -25.50 -10.68 6.33
N ILE A 413 -25.01 -11.32 5.25
CA ILE A 413 -24.24 -10.68 4.19
C ILE A 413 -25.09 -9.62 3.49
N VAL A 414 -26.33 -9.98 3.10
CA VAL A 414 -27.25 -9.04 2.45
C VAL A 414 -27.73 -7.96 3.41
N ALA A 415 -27.95 -8.29 4.69
CA ALA A 415 -28.35 -7.34 5.72
C ALA A 415 -27.30 -6.24 5.96
N ALA A 416 -26.01 -6.54 5.73
CA ALA A 416 -24.90 -5.60 5.91
C ALA A 416 -24.87 -4.48 4.83
N ILE A 417 -25.59 -4.63 3.71
CA ILE A 417 -25.67 -3.60 2.67
C ILE A 417 -26.36 -2.35 3.23
N ARG A 418 -25.67 -1.22 3.23
CA ARG A 418 -26.19 0.05 3.81
C ARG A 418 -27.23 0.72 2.93
N ASP A 419 -27.01 0.71 1.62
CA ASP A 419 -27.98 1.27 0.67
C ASP A 419 -29.22 0.38 0.59
N SER A 420 -30.38 0.96 0.93
CA SER A 420 -31.64 0.24 0.99
C SER A 420 -32.14 -0.23 -0.38
N THR A 421 -31.89 0.55 -1.44
CA THR A 421 -32.27 0.22 -2.81
C THR A 421 -31.44 -0.95 -3.31
N LEU A 422 -30.12 -0.84 -3.16
CA LEU A 422 -29.19 -1.91 -3.51
C LEU A 422 -29.48 -3.20 -2.73
N ARG A 423 -29.75 -3.08 -1.43
CA ARG A 423 -30.12 -4.23 -0.58
C ARG A 423 -31.40 -4.92 -1.08
N SER A 424 -32.43 -4.16 -1.49
CA SER A 424 -33.66 -4.76 -2.05
C SER A 424 -33.38 -5.52 -3.35
N GLU A 425 -32.57 -4.98 -4.24
CA GLU A 425 -32.17 -5.67 -5.46
C GLU A 425 -31.39 -6.95 -5.17
N TYR A 426 -30.48 -6.92 -4.19
CA TYR A 426 -29.77 -8.14 -3.77
C TYR A 426 -30.67 -9.16 -3.08
N VAL A 427 -31.70 -8.74 -2.33
CA VAL A 427 -32.70 -9.68 -1.80
C VAL A 427 -33.36 -10.44 -2.93
N ARG A 428 -33.76 -9.76 -4.00
CA ARG A 428 -34.39 -10.39 -5.17
C ARG A 428 -33.40 -11.33 -5.90
N CYS A 429 -32.19 -10.90 -6.18
CA CYS A 429 -31.19 -11.70 -6.88
C CYS A 429 -30.81 -12.96 -6.09
N VAL A 430 -30.52 -12.80 -4.79
CA VAL A 430 -30.06 -13.91 -3.94
C VAL A 430 -31.20 -14.89 -3.66
N ALA A 431 -32.45 -14.44 -3.52
CA ALA A 431 -33.62 -15.31 -3.44
C ALA A 431 -33.72 -16.20 -4.67
N GLY A 432 -33.47 -15.65 -5.87
CA GLY A 432 -33.39 -16.41 -7.12
C GLY A 432 -32.27 -17.43 -7.13
N TRP A 433 -31.05 -17.08 -6.66
CA TRP A 433 -29.93 -18.04 -6.58
C TRP A 433 -30.18 -19.18 -5.60
N LEU A 434 -30.87 -18.89 -4.48
CA LEU A 434 -31.25 -19.88 -3.47
C LEU A 434 -32.45 -20.73 -3.90
N GLY A 435 -33.24 -20.29 -4.90
CA GLY A 435 -34.50 -20.92 -5.26
C GLY A 435 -35.57 -20.82 -4.16
N VAL A 436 -35.63 -19.69 -3.46
CA VAL A 436 -36.58 -19.40 -2.39
C VAL A 436 -37.46 -18.19 -2.73
N ASP A 437 -38.61 -18.09 -2.03
CA ASP A 437 -39.47 -16.90 -2.15
C ASP A 437 -38.79 -15.64 -1.64
N GLU A 438 -38.93 -14.54 -2.41
CA GLU A 438 -38.28 -13.24 -2.12
C GLU A 438 -38.74 -12.66 -0.78
N GLN A 439 -40.04 -12.75 -0.45
CA GLN A 439 -40.56 -12.22 0.81
C GLN A 439 -40.00 -12.99 2.01
N ARG A 440 -39.88 -14.31 1.89
CA ARG A 440 -39.29 -15.17 2.92
C ARG A 440 -37.82 -14.85 3.15
N PHE A 441 -37.06 -14.66 2.08
CA PHE A 441 -35.64 -14.26 2.20
C PHE A 441 -35.53 -12.83 2.77
N GLY A 442 -36.34 -11.88 2.32
CA GLY A 442 -36.40 -10.51 2.84
C GLY A 442 -36.68 -10.47 4.35
N GLN A 443 -37.59 -11.34 4.85
CA GLN A 443 -37.84 -11.49 6.28
C GLN A 443 -36.62 -12.00 7.05
N ALA A 444 -35.88 -12.97 6.50
CA ALA A 444 -34.65 -13.48 7.10
C ALA A 444 -33.58 -12.39 7.18
N VAL A 445 -33.40 -11.59 6.12
CA VAL A 445 -32.48 -10.43 6.08
C VAL A 445 -32.89 -9.38 7.12
N ALA A 446 -34.18 -9.02 7.23
CA ALA A 446 -34.67 -8.05 8.21
C ALA A 446 -34.55 -8.55 9.66
N GLY A 447 -34.67 -9.86 9.89
CA GLY A 447 -34.49 -10.47 11.22
C GLY A 447 -33.07 -10.36 11.73
N THR A 448 -32.06 -10.49 10.86
CA THR A 448 -30.64 -10.35 11.21
C THR A 448 -30.29 -8.92 11.63
N SER A 449 -30.87 -7.92 10.98
CA SER A 449 -30.64 -6.50 11.31
C SER A 449 -31.15 -6.13 12.71
N ARG A 450 -32.19 -6.80 13.21
CA ARG A 450 -32.75 -6.57 14.56
C ARG A 450 -31.93 -7.25 15.66
N GLY A 451 -31.34 -8.40 15.39
CA GLY A 451 -30.49 -9.14 16.35
C GLY A 451 -29.19 -8.42 16.70
N SER A 452 -28.63 -7.67 15.76
CA SER A 452 -27.40 -6.88 15.97
C SER A 452 -27.61 -5.62 16.82
N ALA A 453 -28.86 -5.10 16.94
CA ALA A 453 -29.19 -3.93 17.76
C ALA A 453 -29.51 -4.28 19.24
N ALA A 454 -29.66 -5.58 19.58
CA ALA A 454 -30.07 -6.03 20.90
C ALA A 454 -28.93 -6.45 21.83
N GLY A 455 -27.67 -6.29 21.39
CA GLY A 455 -26.47 -6.66 22.15
C GLY A 455 -25.86 -5.50 22.95
N SER A 456 -26.64 -4.74 23.74
CA SER A 456 -26.10 -3.92 24.82
C SER A 456 -25.84 -4.81 26.04
N PRO A 457 -24.69 -4.70 26.73
CA PRO A 457 -24.45 -5.45 27.94
C PRO A 457 -25.43 -5.03 29.02
N PRO A 458 -25.87 -5.94 29.92
CA PRO A 458 -26.72 -5.60 31.05
C PRO A 458 -25.98 -4.61 31.98
N PRO A 459 -26.70 -3.71 32.66
CA PRO A 459 -26.10 -2.78 33.60
C PRO A 459 -25.46 -3.57 34.75
N GLU A 460 -24.25 -3.21 35.11
CA GLU A 460 -23.54 -3.73 36.29
C GLU A 460 -24.41 -3.54 37.53
N ALA A 461 -24.67 -4.66 38.21
CA ALA A 461 -25.32 -4.65 39.51
C ALA A 461 -24.42 -3.91 40.52
N GLY A 462 -24.93 -2.86 41.13
CA GLY A 462 -24.24 -2.06 42.12
C GLY A 462 -23.74 -2.91 43.29
N ALA A 463 -22.49 -2.62 43.68
CA ALA A 463 -21.90 -3.19 44.92
C ALA A 463 -22.72 -2.75 46.17
N PRO A 464 -22.86 -3.63 47.15
CA PRO A 464 -23.48 -3.27 48.42
C PRO A 464 -22.63 -2.28 49.21
N PRO A 465 -23.24 -1.44 50.08
CA PRO A 465 -22.47 -0.51 50.89
C PRO A 465 -21.70 -1.25 51.97
N GLU A 466 -20.45 -0.86 52.16
CA GLU A 466 -19.61 -1.27 53.30
C GLU A 466 -20.11 -0.54 54.58
N ASP A 467 -20.40 -1.32 55.66
CA ASP A 467 -20.50 -0.84 57.02
C ASP A 467 -19.11 -0.79 57.68
#